data_e7763f4965b73e8f1303cd9d5991c4be
#
_entry.id   e7763f4965b73e8f1303cd9d5991c4be
#
_cell.length_a   1.000
_cell.length_b   1.000
_cell.length_c   1.000
_cell.angle_alpha   90.00
_cell.angle_beta   90.00
_cell.angle_gamma   90.00
#
_symmetry.space_group_name_H-M   'P 1'
#
loop_
_entity.id
_entity.type
_entity.pdbx_description
1 polymer ?
#
loop_
_entity_poly.entity_id
_entity_poly.type
_entity_poly.pdbx_seq_one_letter_code
_entity_poly.pdbx_strand_id
1 'polypeptide(L)'
;MKIIILILLFSLKAFAPSEKVMYILRSQSEISRPYEKIWKAVIAVESGGDPLAVGDMHLKSHSYGVVQIRKVRMDDYNARTGNSYSHSDAFDVGVSKRIFMYYAHRIGPYDTDYLIRKWNGSGKKTYDYLNKVKAKL
;
A
#
# COMPACT_ATOMS: atom_id res chain seq x y z
N MET A 1 -33.29 55.31 -11.28
CA MET A 1 -31.92 54.82 -11.17
C MET A 1 -31.98 53.29 -11.21
N LYS A 2 -31.67 52.68 -12.37
CA LYS A 2 -31.73 51.21 -12.54
C LYS A 2 -30.33 50.66 -12.25
N ILE A 3 -30.22 49.88 -11.18
CA ILE A 3 -28.97 49.20 -10.83
C ILE A 3 -28.89 47.92 -11.70
N ILE A 4 -27.93 47.90 -12.62
CA ILE A 4 -27.62 46.72 -13.44
C ILE A 4 -26.65 45.88 -12.62
N ILE A 5 -27.14 44.76 -12.06
CA ILE A 5 -26.31 43.75 -11.41
C ILE A 5 -25.68 42.91 -12.51
N LEU A 6 -24.38 43.14 -12.76
CA LEU A 6 -23.59 42.32 -13.68
C LEU A 6 -23.19 41.02 -12.95
N ILE A 7 -23.93 39.97 -13.20
CA ILE A 7 -23.57 38.60 -12.68
C ILE A 7 -22.42 38.11 -13.56
N LEU A 8 -21.20 38.18 -13.02
CA LEU A 8 -20.05 37.50 -13.62
C LEU A 8 -20.21 35.96 -13.39
N LEU A 9 -20.72 35.30 -14.41
CA LEU A 9 -20.68 33.83 -14.47
C LEU A 9 -19.22 33.41 -14.70
N PHE A 10 -18.50 33.12 -13.62
CA PHE A 10 -17.27 32.34 -13.68
C PHE A 10 -17.64 30.93 -14.08
N SER A 11 -17.53 30.62 -15.38
CA SER A 11 -17.55 29.25 -15.85
C SER A 11 -16.30 28.54 -15.29
N LEU A 12 -16.44 27.78 -14.19
CA LEU A 12 -15.47 26.76 -13.81
C LEU A 12 -15.38 25.73 -14.95
N LYS A 13 -14.46 25.94 -15.88
CA LYS A 13 -14.05 24.87 -16.78
C LYS A 13 -13.40 23.80 -15.89
N ALA A 14 -14.14 22.73 -15.61
CA ALA A 14 -13.56 21.54 -15.01
C ALA A 14 -12.33 21.15 -15.84
N PHE A 15 -11.16 21.20 -15.24
CA PHE A 15 -9.90 20.89 -15.92
C PHE A 15 -9.87 19.36 -16.07
N ALA A 16 -10.41 18.86 -17.19
CA ALA A 16 -10.28 17.46 -17.51
C ALA A 16 -8.79 17.17 -17.75
N PRO A 17 -8.21 16.15 -17.07
CA PRO A 17 -6.82 15.79 -17.28
C PRO A 17 -6.61 15.43 -18.76
N SER A 18 -5.44 15.79 -19.30
CA SER A 18 -5.10 15.48 -20.69
C SER A 18 -5.11 13.96 -20.94
N GLU A 19 -5.38 13.53 -22.17
CA GLU A 19 -5.35 12.09 -22.55
C GLU A 19 -4.06 11.40 -22.12
N LYS A 20 -2.93 12.09 -22.20
CA LYS A 20 -1.62 11.56 -21.76
C LYS A 20 -1.58 11.30 -20.25
N VAL A 21 -2.15 12.20 -19.45
CA VAL A 21 -2.25 12.02 -18.00
C VAL A 21 -3.21 10.86 -17.67
N MET A 22 -4.33 10.78 -18.34
CA MET A 22 -5.28 9.67 -18.20
C MET A 22 -4.66 8.33 -18.60
N TYR A 23 -3.86 8.29 -19.67
CA TYR A 23 -3.14 7.08 -20.08
C TYR A 23 -2.13 6.64 -19.00
N ILE A 24 -1.34 7.56 -18.43
CA ILE A 24 -0.37 7.29 -17.38
C ILE A 24 -1.09 6.77 -16.13
N LEU A 25 -2.16 7.42 -15.69
CA LEU A 25 -2.96 6.99 -14.53
C LEU A 25 -3.57 5.61 -14.75
N ARG A 26 -4.06 5.33 -15.95
CA ARG A 26 -4.65 4.04 -16.31
C ARG A 26 -3.60 2.93 -16.35
N SER A 27 -2.44 3.17 -16.95
CA SER A 27 -1.33 2.22 -16.98
C SER A 27 -0.80 1.90 -15.59
N GLN A 28 -0.66 2.90 -14.71
CA GLN A 28 -0.27 2.68 -13.31
C GLN A 28 -1.32 1.86 -12.55
N SER A 29 -2.61 2.12 -12.77
CA SER A 29 -3.68 1.34 -12.14
C SER A 29 -3.68 -0.12 -12.61
N GLU A 30 -3.40 -0.37 -13.87
CA GLU A 30 -3.30 -1.73 -14.44
C GLU A 30 -2.08 -2.49 -13.92
N ILE A 31 -0.94 -1.82 -13.76
CA ILE A 31 0.28 -2.40 -13.15
C ILE A 31 0.04 -2.77 -11.68
N SER A 32 -0.76 -2.00 -10.95
CA SER A 32 -1.03 -2.25 -9.53
C SER A 32 -2.13 -3.29 -9.28
N ARG A 33 -3.02 -3.55 -10.26
CA ARG A 33 -4.18 -4.45 -10.10
C ARG A 33 -3.86 -5.85 -9.59
N PRO A 34 -2.79 -6.53 -10.08
CA PRO A 34 -2.49 -7.89 -9.61
C PRO A 34 -2.24 -7.93 -8.10
N TYR A 35 -1.69 -6.85 -7.53
CA TYR A 35 -1.30 -6.80 -6.12
C TYR A 35 -2.39 -6.29 -5.19
N GLU A 36 -3.42 -5.62 -5.70
CA GLU A 36 -4.52 -5.08 -4.87
C GLU A 36 -5.27 -6.18 -4.11
N LYS A 37 -5.51 -7.31 -4.75
CA LYS A 37 -6.14 -8.45 -4.08
C LYS A 37 -5.25 -9.01 -2.98
N ILE A 38 -3.95 -9.19 -3.28
CA ILE A 38 -2.97 -9.68 -2.31
C ILE A 38 -2.84 -8.70 -1.15
N TRP A 39 -2.76 -7.39 -1.42
CA TRP A 39 -2.74 -6.34 -0.41
C TRP A 39 -3.91 -6.47 0.56
N LYS A 40 -5.14 -6.59 0.04
CA LYS A 40 -6.34 -6.76 0.87
C LYS A 40 -6.33 -8.04 1.69
N ALA A 41 -5.89 -9.14 1.08
CA ALA A 41 -5.82 -10.44 1.76
C ALA A 41 -4.75 -10.42 2.87
N VAL A 42 -3.60 -9.78 2.64
CA VAL A 42 -2.55 -9.59 3.66
C VAL A 42 -3.07 -8.75 4.82
N ILE A 43 -3.75 -7.63 4.57
CA ILE A 43 -4.39 -6.80 5.61
C ILE A 43 -5.33 -7.66 6.48
N ALA A 44 -6.18 -8.45 5.84
CA ALA A 44 -7.15 -9.29 6.56
C ALA A 44 -6.47 -10.31 7.49
N VAL A 45 -5.29 -10.80 7.13
CA VAL A 45 -4.52 -11.78 7.92
C VAL A 45 -3.68 -11.12 9.00
N GLU A 46 -3.05 -9.95 8.70
CA GLU A 46 -2.10 -9.29 9.60
C GLU A 46 -2.78 -8.50 10.72
N SER A 47 -3.82 -7.76 10.40
CA SER A 47 -4.44 -6.82 11.35
C SER A 47 -5.97 -6.86 11.38
N GLY A 48 -6.61 -7.61 10.46
CA GLY A 48 -8.05 -7.51 10.26
C GLY A 48 -8.53 -6.15 9.76
N GLY A 49 -7.61 -5.29 9.28
CA GLY A 49 -7.91 -3.95 8.80
C GLY A 49 -7.64 -2.83 9.80
N ASP A 50 -7.15 -3.13 10.99
CA ASP A 50 -6.81 -2.12 12.00
C ASP A 50 -5.51 -1.37 11.64
N PRO A 51 -5.58 -0.05 11.34
CA PRO A 51 -4.40 0.74 11.04
C PRO A 51 -3.48 0.97 12.24
N LEU A 52 -4.00 0.85 13.45
CA LEU A 52 -3.25 1.05 14.69
C LEU A 52 -2.76 -0.26 15.32
N ALA A 53 -2.92 -1.38 14.61
CA ALA A 53 -2.50 -2.68 15.10
C ALA A 53 -1.01 -2.70 15.46
N VAL A 54 -0.70 -3.26 16.63
CA VAL A 54 0.66 -3.52 17.11
C VAL A 54 0.81 -5.02 17.34
N GLY A 55 1.72 -5.63 16.61
CA GLY A 55 2.03 -7.05 16.73
C GLY A 55 3.44 -7.31 17.23
N ASP A 56 3.81 -8.59 17.31
CA ASP A 56 5.14 -9.03 17.75
C ASP A 56 5.51 -8.50 19.15
N MET A 57 4.55 -8.33 20.06
CA MET A 57 4.73 -7.74 21.40
C MET A 57 5.77 -8.47 22.25
N HIS A 58 6.06 -9.73 21.95
CA HIS A 58 7.07 -10.55 22.60
C HIS A 58 8.50 -10.29 22.08
N LEU A 59 8.65 -9.52 21.01
CA LEU A 59 9.94 -9.20 20.39
C LEU A 59 10.41 -7.79 20.80
N LYS A 60 11.72 -7.57 20.72
CA LYS A 60 12.30 -6.23 20.94
C LYS A 60 11.83 -5.19 19.92
N SER A 61 11.49 -5.63 18.73
CA SER A 61 10.96 -4.77 17.66
C SER A 61 9.58 -5.26 17.27
N HIS A 62 8.58 -4.49 17.59
CA HIS A 62 7.19 -4.75 17.26
C HIS A 62 6.94 -4.59 15.76
N SER A 63 5.78 -5.02 15.29
CA SER A 63 5.27 -4.75 13.96
C SER A 63 4.08 -3.79 14.04
N TYR A 64 3.95 -2.87 13.06
CA TYR A 64 2.98 -1.78 13.10
C TYR A 64 2.09 -1.75 11.86
N GLY A 65 0.85 -1.33 12.08
CA GLY A 65 -0.11 -0.95 11.05
C GLY A 65 -0.77 -2.11 10.32
N VAL A 66 -1.52 -1.77 9.28
CA VAL A 66 -2.43 -2.71 8.59
C VAL A 66 -1.76 -3.96 8.04
N VAL A 67 -0.49 -3.92 7.68
CA VAL A 67 0.27 -5.07 7.15
C VAL A 67 1.47 -5.45 8.01
N GLN A 68 1.48 -5.00 9.27
CA GLN A 68 2.44 -5.37 10.31
C GLN A 68 3.91 -5.18 9.88
N ILE A 69 4.26 -3.93 9.53
CA ILE A 69 5.62 -3.57 9.11
C ILE A 69 6.55 -3.56 10.32
N ARG A 70 7.62 -4.35 10.24
CA ARG A 70 8.71 -4.36 11.22
C ARG A 70 9.73 -3.28 10.90
N LYS A 71 10.42 -2.78 11.95
CA LYS A 71 11.44 -1.74 11.78
C LYS A 71 12.49 -2.08 10.72
N VAL A 72 12.97 -3.31 10.68
CA VAL A 72 13.97 -3.75 9.70
C VAL A 72 13.48 -3.58 8.25
N ARG A 73 12.18 -3.79 7.99
CA ARG A 73 11.60 -3.58 6.65
C ARG A 73 11.47 -2.10 6.32
N MET A 74 11.12 -1.27 7.29
CA MET A 74 11.08 0.18 7.12
C MET A 74 12.48 0.72 6.81
N ASP A 75 13.48 0.29 7.57
CA ASP A 75 14.87 0.71 7.38
C ASP A 75 15.41 0.27 5.99
N ASP A 76 15.14 -0.98 5.57
CA ASP A 76 15.52 -1.48 4.23
C ASP A 76 14.84 -0.69 3.10
N TYR A 77 13.53 -0.39 3.27
CA TYR A 77 12.80 0.44 2.30
C TYR A 77 13.41 1.84 2.20
N ASN A 78 13.67 2.51 3.32
CA ASN A 78 14.29 3.83 3.36
C ASN A 78 15.67 3.83 2.67
N ALA A 79 16.51 2.85 3.00
CA ALA A 79 17.85 2.72 2.42
C ALA A 79 17.81 2.52 0.90
N ARG A 80 16.81 1.80 0.37
CA ARG A 80 16.68 1.51 -1.07
C ARG A 80 16.03 2.64 -1.86
N THR A 81 15.22 3.48 -1.23
CA THR A 81 14.39 4.47 -1.92
C THR A 81 14.80 5.91 -1.62
N GLY A 82 15.73 6.12 -0.67
CA GLY A 82 16.12 7.45 -0.21
C GLY A 82 15.06 8.15 0.64
N ASN A 83 14.00 7.43 1.08
CA ASN A 83 13.02 7.94 2.01
C ASN A 83 13.56 7.94 3.45
N SER A 84 12.87 8.67 4.35
CA SER A 84 13.26 8.81 5.76
C SER A 84 12.07 8.58 6.70
N TYR A 85 11.22 7.60 6.40
CA TYR A 85 10.08 7.26 7.27
C TYR A 85 10.57 6.73 8.62
N SER A 86 9.91 7.18 9.69
CA SER A 86 10.04 6.55 11.01
C SER A 86 9.26 5.23 11.05
N HIS A 87 9.55 4.36 12.02
CA HIS A 87 8.81 3.11 12.14
C HIS A 87 7.30 3.34 12.41
N SER A 88 6.96 4.40 13.16
CA SER A 88 5.57 4.78 13.45
C SER A 88 4.78 5.23 12.21
N ASP A 89 5.44 5.64 11.12
CA ASP A 89 4.73 5.97 9.88
C ASP A 89 4.06 4.74 9.24
N ALA A 90 4.36 3.54 9.72
CA ALA A 90 3.65 2.32 9.34
C ALA A 90 2.17 2.30 9.79
N PHE A 91 1.76 3.17 10.73
CA PHE A 91 0.35 3.37 11.07
C PHE A 91 -0.42 4.15 9.99
N ASP A 92 0.27 4.89 9.13
CA ASP A 92 -0.34 5.46 7.93
C ASP A 92 -0.54 4.38 6.86
N VAL A 93 -1.80 4.17 6.47
CA VAL A 93 -2.18 3.14 5.49
C VAL A 93 -1.55 3.39 4.12
N GLY A 94 -1.39 4.67 3.74
CA GLY A 94 -0.76 5.07 2.48
C GLY A 94 0.73 4.74 2.45
N VAL A 95 1.44 5.00 3.55
CA VAL A 95 2.86 4.62 3.71
C VAL A 95 3.00 3.10 3.69
N SER A 96 2.18 2.39 4.47
CA SER A 96 2.15 0.93 4.49
C SER A 96 1.90 0.32 3.11
N LYS A 97 0.94 0.88 2.35
CA LYS A 97 0.64 0.45 0.98
C LYS A 97 1.81 0.70 0.03
N ARG A 98 2.45 1.87 0.13
CA ARG A 98 3.63 2.22 -0.69
C ARG A 98 4.77 1.23 -0.48
N ILE A 99 5.05 0.90 0.77
CA ILE A 99 6.08 -0.08 1.13
C ILE A 99 5.72 -1.46 0.58
N PHE A 100 4.48 -1.92 0.80
CA PHE A 100 4.02 -3.22 0.29
C PHE A 100 4.16 -3.30 -1.23
N MET A 101 3.65 -2.30 -1.97
CA MET A 101 3.71 -2.26 -3.43
C MET A 101 5.15 -2.22 -3.96
N TYR A 102 6.06 -1.53 -3.27
CA TYR A 102 7.47 -1.53 -3.63
C TYR A 102 8.06 -2.95 -3.66
N TYR A 103 7.83 -3.75 -2.63
CA TYR A 103 8.30 -5.13 -2.59
C TYR A 103 7.55 -6.04 -3.55
N ALA A 104 6.24 -5.84 -3.70
CA ALA A 104 5.42 -6.59 -4.64
C ALA A 104 5.91 -6.43 -6.09
N HIS A 105 6.19 -5.20 -6.51
CA HIS A 105 6.69 -4.93 -7.86
C HIS A 105 8.10 -5.52 -8.10
N ARG A 106 8.94 -5.59 -7.10
CA ARG A 106 10.27 -6.20 -7.22
C ARG A 106 10.24 -7.72 -7.41
N ILE A 107 9.25 -8.38 -6.84
CA ILE A 107 9.04 -9.82 -6.98
C ILE A 107 8.32 -10.13 -8.29
N GLY A 108 7.40 -9.25 -8.69
CA GLY A 108 6.63 -9.35 -9.92
C GLY A 108 5.31 -10.13 -9.76
N PRO A 109 4.43 -10.04 -10.77
CA PRO A 109 3.08 -10.59 -10.71
C PRO A 109 3.01 -12.10 -10.93
N TYR A 110 4.08 -12.72 -11.40
CA TYR A 110 4.08 -14.12 -11.83
C TYR A 110 4.32 -15.12 -10.70
N ASP A 111 4.82 -14.66 -9.56
CA ASP A 111 5.06 -15.49 -8.37
C ASP A 111 4.38 -14.91 -7.13
N THR A 112 3.05 -14.94 -7.13
CA THR A 112 2.24 -14.44 -6.02
C THR A 112 2.45 -15.24 -4.74
N ASP A 113 2.68 -16.53 -4.83
CA ASP A 113 2.97 -17.39 -3.68
C ASP A 113 4.29 -17.00 -3.02
N TYR A 114 5.30 -16.74 -3.82
CA TYR A 114 6.59 -16.26 -3.32
C TYR A 114 6.47 -14.87 -2.69
N LEU A 115 5.72 -13.94 -3.31
CA LEU A 115 5.46 -12.62 -2.74
C LEU A 115 4.83 -12.73 -1.35
N ILE A 116 3.75 -13.50 -1.22
CA ILE A 116 3.04 -13.67 0.04
C ILE A 116 3.98 -14.26 1.11
N ARG A 117 4.71 -15.30 0.77
CA ARG A 117 5.66 -15.92 1.70
C ARG A 117 6.77 -14.96 2.11
N LYS A 118 7.35 -14.22 1.16
CA LYS A 118 8.41 -13.23 1.42
C LYS A 118 7.94 -12.05 2.24
N TRP A 119 6.65 -11.71 2.18
CA TRP A 119 6.10 -10.70 3.08
C TRP A 119 6.20 -11.15 4.55
N ASN A 120 5.85 -12.37 4.85
CA ASN A 120 5.93 -12.92 6.20
C ASN A 120 7.38 -13.22 6.67
N GLY A 121 8.30 -13.48 5.75
CA GLY A 121 9.70 -13.78 6.09
C GLY A 121 10.29 -14.97 5.34
N SER A 122 10.87 -15.92 6.08
CA SER A 122 11.53 -17.11 5.52
C SER A 122 11.23 -18.36 6.35
N GLY A 123 11.50 -19.54 5.74
CA GLY A 123 11.35 -20.83 6.40
C GLY A 123 9.94 -21.45 6.26
N LYS A 124 9.75 -22.59 6.93
CA LYS A 124 8.55 -23.44 6.75
C LYS A 124 7.26 -22.77 7.21
N LYS A 125 7.28 -21.94 8.24
CA LYS A 125 6.09 -21.22 8.75
C LYS A 125 5.45 -20.28 7.70
N THR A 126 6.21 -19.88 6.69
CA THR A 126 5.67 -19.03 5.61
C THR A 126 4.66 -19.76 4.71
N TYR A 127 4.64 -21.10 4.70
CA TYR A 127 3.62 -21.86 3.98
C TYR A 127 2.26 -21.81 4.69
N ASP A 128 2.24 -21.87 6.02
CA ASP A 128 1.00 -21.71 6.79
C ASP A 128 0.44 -20.29 6.60
N TYR A 129 1.32 -19.30 6.57
CA TYR A 129 0.94 -17.92 6.25
C TYR A 129 0.37 -17.80 4.84
N LEU A 130 1.03 -18.40 3.84
CA LEU A 130 0.53 -18.45 2.46
C LEU A 130 -0.89 -19.00 2.39
N ASN A 131 -1.16 -20.12 3.08
CA ASN A 131 -2.49 -20.73 3.11
C ASN A 131 -3.53 -19.80 3.73
N LYS A 132 -3.19 -19.11 4.82
CA LYS A 132 -4.08 -18.11 5.45
C LYS A 132 -4.42 -16.95 4.49
N VAL A 133 -3.42 -16.42 3.78
CA VAL A 133 -3.64 -15.33 2.82
C VAL A 133 -4.44 -15.81 1.61
N LYS A 134 -4.13 -17.00 1.08
CA LYS A 134 -4.90 -17.60 -0.03
C LYS A 134 -6.38 -17.80 0.31
N ALA A 135 -6.70 -18.13 1.54
CA ALA A 135 -8.09 -18.26 2.00
C ALA A 135 -8.85 -16.90 2.04
N LYS A 136 -8.16 -15.79 1.83
CA LYS A 136 -8.74 -14.42 1.78
C LYS A 136 -8.74 -13.81 0.36
N LEU A 137 -8.17 -14.50 -0.63
CA LEU A 137 -8.17 -14.07 -2.04
C LEU A 137 -9.48 -14.41 -2.73
#